data_08aeb128bb0b82b9a5a826c9660d0144
#
_entry.id   08aeb128bb0b82b9a5a826c9660d0144
#
_cell.length_a   1.000
_cell.length_b   1.000
_cell.length_c   1.000
_cell.angle_alpha   90.00
_cell.angle_beta   90.00
_cell.angle_gamma   90.00
#
_symmetry.space_group_name_H-M   'P 1'
#
loop_
_entity.id
_entity.type
_entity.pdbx_description
1 polymer ?
#
loop_
_entity_poly.entity_id
_entity_poly.type
_entity_poly.pdbx_seq_one_letter_code
_entity_poly.pdbx_strand_id
1 'polypeptide(L)'
;LAKDPAAMQRLREEAEKAKKELSSAMNANINLPFIAVAKDGPHHMDMNITRQKFNELTDDLVDKTVIPVENALHDAGLSKSDIGMVLLVGGSTRIPAVQDKVRQIMGKEPSRNLNPDECVALGAAVQGGKLGNQLKPGSAASEIILMDVTPLSLSIETVGGISSRLIERNTTIPTPQSDIYNGWQFPDIC
;
A
#
# COMPACT_ATOMS: atom_id res chain seq x y z
N LEU A 1 -27.74 -10.65 9.62
CA LEU A 1 -26.28 -10.62 9.67
C LEU A 1 -25.74 -9.27 9.23
N ALA A 2 -26.00 -8.81 8.00
CA ALA A 2 -25.43 -7.57 7.45
C ALA A 2 -25.77 -6.29 8.24
N LYS A 3 -26.83 -6.29 9.04
CA LYS A 3 -27.24 -5.18 9.91
C LYS A 3 -26.70 -5.26 11.33
N ASP A 4 -25.99 -6.34 11.67
CA ASP A 4 -25.38 -6.55 12.99
C ASP A 4 -23.88 -6.22 12.91
N PRO A 5 -23.44 -5.11 13.52
CA PRO A 5 -22.03 -4.70 13.47
C PRO A 5 -21.08 -5.71 14.10
N ALA A 6 -21.50 -6.39 15.18
CA ALA A 6 -20.65 -7.38 15.87
C ALA A 6 -20.47 -8.63 15.01
N ALA A 7 -21.52 -9.13 14.38
CA ALA A 7 -21.44 -10.25 13.46
C ALA A 7 -20.58 -9.92 12.22
N MET A 8 -20.74 -8.71 11.69
CA MET A 8 -19.92 -8.25 10.56
C MET A 8 -18.44 -8.10 10.92
N GLN A 9 -18.14 -7.65 12.14
CA GLN A 9 -16.76 -7.56 12.61
C GLN A 9 -16.12 -8.95 12.72
N ARG A 10 -16.80 -9.90 13.36
CA ARG A 10 -16.34 -11.29 13.46
C ARG A 10 -16.11 -11.93 12.08
N LEU A 11 -16.99 -11.65 11.13
CA LEU A 11 -16.86 -12.15 9.76
C LEU A 11 -15.62 -11.56 9.07
N ARG A 12 -15.35 -10.26 9.25
CA ARG A 12 -14.14 -9.61 8.68
C ARG A 12 -12.86 -10.18 9.27
N GLU A 13 -12.82 -10.41 10.57
CA GLU A 13 -11.67 -10.97 11.26
C GLU A 13 -11.36 -12.40 10.77
N GLU A 14 -12.38 -13.24 10.63
CA GLU A 14 -12.19 -14.60 10.15
C GLU A 14 -11.85 -14.64 8.64
N ALA A 15 -12.42 -13.72 7.84
CA ALA A 15 -12.05 -13.56 6.44
C ALA A 15 -10.58 -13.10 6.28
N GLU A 16 -10.10 -12.19 7.12
CA GLU A 16 -8.70 -11.76 7.13
C GLU A 16 -7.76 -12.90 7.54
N LYS A 17 -8.17 -13.71 8.51
CA LYS A 17 -7.42 -14.91 8.90
C LYS A 17 -7.36 -15.91 7.76
N ALA A 18 -8.48 -16.20 7.11
CA ALA A 18 -8.54 -17.09 5.95
C ALA A 18 -7.68 -16.58 4.78
N LYS A 19 -7.70 -15.27 4.50
CA LYS A 19 -6.83 -14.62 3.51
C LYS A 19 -5.35 -14.88 3.80
N LYS A 20 -4.92 -14.71 5.05
CA LYS A 20 -3.53 -14.97 5.46
C LYS A 20 -3.15 -16.44 5.32
N GLU A 21 -4.02 -17.35 5.75
CA GLU A 21 -3.83 -18.79 5.64
C GLU A 21 -3.70 -19.24 4.18
N LEU A 22 -4.54 -18.70 3.29
CA LEU A 22 -4.51 -19.00 1.85
C LEU A 22 -3.23 -18.50 1.14
N SER A 23 -2.39 -17.70 1.78
CA SER A 23 -1.06 -17.38 1.24
C SER A 23 -0.10 -18.58 1.28
N SER A 24 -0.29 -19.51 2.21
CA SER A 24 0.53 -20.72 2.37
C SER A 24 -0.26 -22.03 2.11
N ALA A 25 -1.53 -22.08 2.51
CA ALA A 25 -2.40 -23.24 2.33
C ALA A 25 -3.25 -23.14 1.05
N MET A 26 -3.73 -24.28 0.55
CA MET A 26 -4.63 -24.32 -0.61
C MET A 26 -6.11 -24.16 -0.23
N ASN A 27 -6.43 -24.37 1.05
CA ASN A 27 -7.78 -24.26 1.61
C ASN A 27 -7.70 -23.59 2.97
N ALA A 28 -8.74 -22.85 3.34
CA ALA A 28 -8.95 -22.29 4.67
C ALA A 28 -10.40 -22.57 5.10
N ASN A 29 -10.60 -22.77 6.40
CA ASN A 29 -11.93 -22.96 6.97
C ASN A 29 -12.37 -21.67 7.70
N ILE A 30 -13.56 -21.20 7.38
CA ILE A 30 -14.24 -20.10 8.06
C ILE A 30 -15.28 -20.71 8.97
N ASN A 31 -15.03 -20.68 10.29
CA ASN A 31 -15.94 -21.25 11.30
C ASN A 31 -16.33 -20.18 12.31
N LEU A 32 -17.59 -19.77 12.23
CA LEU A 32 -18.19 -18.73 13.09
C LEU A 32 -19.43 -19.28 13.78
N PRO A 33 -19.27 -19.96 14.92
CA PRO A 33 -20.41 -20.43 15.70
C PRO A 33 -21.19 -19.25 16.27
N PHE A 34 -22.51 -19.39 16.30
CA PHE A 34 -23.44 -18.38 16.84
C PHE A 34 -23.21 -16.98 16.23
N ILE A 35 -23.06 -16.94 14.90
CA ILE A 35 -22.78 -15.67 14.21
C ILE A 35 -24.02 -14.74 14.17
N ALA A 36 -25.20 -15.33 14.19
CA ALA A 36 -26.46 -14.61 14.24
C ALA A 36 -27.51 -15.38 15.05
N VAL A 37 -28.48 -14.65 15.55
CA VAL A 37 -29.68 -15.22 16.18
C VAL A 37 -30.90 -14.69 15.40
N ALA A 38 -31.70 -15.59 14.88
CA ALA A 38 -32.95 -15.28 14.21
C ALA A 38 -34.13 -15.92 14.92
N LYS A 39 -35.36 -15.77 14.38
CA LYS A 39 -36.57 -16.30 14.99
C LYS A 39 -36.59 -17.83 15.11
N ASP A 40 -35.88 -18.50 14.26
CA ASP A 40 -35.71 -19.95 14.18
C ASP A 40 -34.54 -20.49 15.04
N GLY A 41 -33.79 -19.58 15.71
CA GLY A 41 -32.72 -19.94 16.62
C GLY A 41 -31.36 -19.37 16.23
N PRO A 42 -30.28 -19.90 16.86
CA PRO A 42 -28.91 -19.48 16.56
C PRO A 42 -28.44 -20.08 15.22
N HIS A 43 -27.78 -19.22 14.42
CA HIS A 43 -27.14 -19.61 13.17
C HIS A 43 -25.63 -19.70 13.33
N HIS A 44 -25.06 -20.69 12.63
CA HIS A 44 -23.62 -20.91 12.56
C HIS A 44 -23.17 -20.76 11.10
N MET A 45 -21.95 -20.32 10.90
CA MET A 45 -21.33 -20.33 9.59
C MET A 45 -20.10 -21.27 9.65
N ASP A 46 -20.10 -22.28 8.81
CA ASP A 46 -18.97 -23.19 8.60
C ASP A 46 -18.81 -23.41 7.10
N MET A 47 -17.73 -22.90 6.55
CA MET A 47 -17.47 -23.01 5.12
C MET A 47 -15.98 -23.09 4.82
N ASN A 48 -15.65 -23.86 3.79
CA ASN A 48 -14.30 -23.93 3.25
C ASN A 48 -14.17 -22.99 2.05
N ILE A 49 -13.08 -22.26 2.00
CA ILE A 49 -12.68 -21.45 0.85
C ILE A 49 -11.35 -21.97 0.31
N THR A 50 -11.28 -22.21 -1.00
CA THR A 50 -10.04 -22.58 -1.67
C THR A 50 -9.26 -21.36 -2.10
N ARG A 51 -7.92 -21.49 -2.26
CA ARG A 51 -7.08 -20.46 -2.85
C ARG A 51 -7.57 -20.07 -4.24
N GLN A 52 -8.01 -21.02 -5.05
CA GLN A 52 -8.59 -20.73 -6.36
C GLN A 52 -9.79 -19.80 -6.25
N LYS A 53 -10.73 -20.12 -5.34
CA LYS A 53 -11.92 -19.27 -5.14
C LYS A 53 -11.56 -17.89 -4.61
N PHE A 54 -10.59 -17.81 -3.70
CA PHE A 54 -10.05 -16.54 -3.23
C PHE A 54 -9.46 -15.69 -4.38
N ASN A 55 -8.65 -16.32 -5.24
CA ASN A 55 -8.07 -15.66 -6.41
C ASN A 55 -9.16 -15.14 -7.36
N GLU A 56 -10.17 -15.94 -7.67
CA GLU A 56 -11.32 -15.51 -8.49
C GLU A 56 -12.03 -14.27 -7.92
N LEU A 57 -12.21 -14.23 -6.59
CA LEU A 57 -12.89 -13.13 -5.90
C LEU A 57 -12.04 -11.85 -5.81
N THR A 58 -10.73 -11.94 -5.98
CA THR A 58 -9.79 -10.83 -5.81
C THR A 58 -9.04 -10.47 -7.08
N ASP A 59 -9.31 -11.14 -8.19
CA ASP A 59 -8.61 -10.96 -9.46
C ASP A 59 -8.66 -9.52 -9.95
N ASP A 60 -9.81 -8.87 -9.87
CA ASP A 60 -9.99 -7.46 -10.24
C ASP A 60 -9.13 -6.51 -9.39
N LEU A 61 -8.90 -6.85 -8.10
CA LEU A 61 -8.06 -6.07 -7.21
C LEU A 61 -6.57 -6.25 -7.55
N VAL A 62 -6.18 -7.48 -7.88
CA VAL A 62 -4.82 -7.78 -8.32
C VAL A 62 -4.53 -7.09 -9.65
N ASP A 63 -5.46 -7.10 -10.60
CA ASP A 63 -5.31 -6.44 -11.88
C ASP A 63 -5.18 -4.91 -11.75
N LYS A 64 -5.92 -4.30 -10.85
CA LYS A 64 -5.80 -2.86 -10.57
C LYS A 64 -4.41 -2.43 -10.09
N THR A 65 -3.60 -3.35 -9.57
CA THR A 65 -2.22 -3.03 -9.16
C THR A 65 -1.26 -2.80 -10.33
N VAL A 66 -1.63 -3.20 -11.53
CA VAL A 66 -0.83 -2.99 -12.76
C VAL A 66 -0.67 -1.50 -13.05
N ILE A 67 -1.77 -0.75 -12.97
CA ILE A 67 -1.82 0.68 -13.32
C ILE A 67 -0.79 1.52 -12.54
N PRO A 68 -0.72 1.44 -11.19
CA PRO A 68 0.28 2.22 -10.45
C PRO A 68 1.73 1.81 -10.74
N VAL A 69 1.98 0.54 -11.07
CA VAL A 69 3.32 0.09 -11.47
C VAL A 69 3.73 0.70 -12.81
N GLU A 70 2.84 0.66 -13.79
CA GLU A 70 3.09 1.25 -15.12
C GLU A 70 3.23 2.77 -15.04
N ASN A 71 2.39 3.43 -14.24
CA ASN A 71 2.51 4.87 -14.00
C ASN A 71 3.85 5.24 -13.36
N ALA A 72 4.32 4.46 -12.37
CA ALA A 72 5.61 4.70 -11.72
C ALA A 72 6.79 4.55 -12.69
N LEU A 73 6.77 3.55 -13.57
CA LEU A 73 7.78 3.39 -14.62
C LEU A 73 7.75 4.55 -15.62
N HIS A 74 6.55 4.94 -16.04
CA HIS A 74 6.36 6.06 -16.95
C HIS A 74 6.87 7.39 -16.34
N ASP A 75 6.51 7.68 -15.09
CA ASP A 75 6.92 8.89 -14.38
C ASP A 75 8.44 8.96 -14.19
N ALA A 76 9.06 7.80 -13.98
CA ALA A 76 10.52 7.69 -13.87
C ALA A 76 11.24 7.73 -15.24
N GLY A 77 10.51 7.65 -16.35
CA GLY A 77 11.08 7.55 -17.68
C GLY A 77 11.87 6.25 -17.90
N LEU A 78 11.53 5.18 -17.15
CA LEU A 78 12.22 3.90 -17.17
C LEU A 78 11.38 2.82 -17.85
N SER A 79 12.07 1.90 -18.52
CA SER A 79 11.49 0.65 -19.02
C SER A 79 11.64 -0.47 -17.98
N LYS A 80 10.87 -1.55 -18.14
CA LYS A 80 10.98 -2.75 -17.29
C LYS A 80 12.39 -3.38 -17.33
N SER A 81 13.12 -3.22 -18.43
CA SER A 81 14.50 -3.71 -18.60
C SER A 81 15.49 -2.93 -17.74
N ASP A 82 15.24 -1.64 -17.49
CA ASP A 82 16.14 -0.77 -16.72
C ASP A 82 16.07 -1.05 -15.21
N ILE A 83 15.04 -1.78 -14.76
CA ILE A 83 14.87 -2.16 -13.35
C ILE A 83 15.84 -3.32 -13.04
N GLY A 84 16.83 -3.06 -12.19
CA GLY A 84 17.80 -4.07 -11.78
C GLY A 84 17.21 -5.14 -10.86
N MET A 85 16.35 -4.74 -9.92
CA MET A 85 15.77 -5.63 -8.90
C MET A 85 14.34 -5.21 -8.55
N VAL A 86 13.50 -6.19 -8.28
CA VAL A 86 12.11 -5.99 -7.79
C VAL A 86 12.03 -6.49 -6.35
N LEU A 87 11.61 -5.62 -5.44
CA LEU A 87 11.41 -5.95 -4.03
C LEU A 87 9.92 -5.93 -3.73
N LEU A 88 9.46 -6.95 -2.98
CA LEU A 88 8.09 -7.04 -2.50
C LEU A 88 8.04 -6.59 -1.04
N VAL A 89 7.25 -5.57 -0.75
CA VAL A 89 7.10 -4.97 0.57
C VAL A 89 5.62 -4.92 0.96
N GLY A 90 5.33 -5.17 2.24
CA GLY A 90 3.99 -5.22 2.80
C GLY A 90 3.35 -6.61 2.77
N GLY A 91 2.53 -6.91 3.77
CA GLY A 91 1.96 -8.24 4.00
C GLY A 91 1.13 -8.79 2.83
N SER A 92 0.45 -7.94 2.07
CA SER A 92 -0.35 -8.37 0.89
C SER A 92 0.50 -8.93 -0.24
N THR A 93 1.80 -8.65 -0.29
CA THR A 93 2.73 -9.25 -1.26
C THR A 93 3.05 -10.72 -0.98
N ARG A 94 2.59 -11.26 0.15
CA ARG A 94 2.65 -12.70 0.45
C ARG A 94 1.63 -13.51 -0.36
N ILE A 95 0.60 -12.88 -0.90
CA ILE A 95 -0.43 -13.52 -1.71
C ILE A 95 0.21 -14.01 -3.02
N PRO A 96 0.13 -15.32 -3.35
CA PRO A 96 0.77 -15.86 -4.54
C PRO A 96 0.33 -15.17 -5.84
N ALA A 97 -0.95 -14.88 -5.99
CA ALA A 97 -1.48 -14.18 -7.18
C ALA A 97 -0.83 -12.79 -7.38
N VAL A 98 -0.52 -12.06 -6.29
CA VAL A 98 0.19 -10.78 -6.37
C VAL A 98 1.62 -10.98 -6.85
N GLN A 99 2.33 -11.98 -6.32
CA GLN A 99 3.69 -12.30 -6.74
C GLN A 99 3.74 -12.71 -8.22
N ASP A 100 2.78 -13.53 -8.66
CA ASP A 100 2.67 -13.96 -10.05
C ASP A 100 2.37 -12.79 -10.99
N LYS A 101 1.48 -11.87 -10.57
CA LYS A 101 1.18 -10.67 -11.33
C LYS A 101 2.41 -9.77 -11.48
N VAL A 102 3.17 -9.53 -10.40
CA VAL A 102 4.41 -8.74 -10.45
C VAL A 102 5.44 -9.40 -11.37
N ARG A 103 5.61 -10.73 -11.29
CA ARG A 103 6.48 -11.48 -12.19
C ARG A 103 6.06 -11.31 -13.65
N GLN A 104 4.76 -11.38 -13.92
CA GLN A 104 4.20 -11.19 -15.27
C GLN A 104 4.46 -9.78 -15.79
N ILE A 105 4.22 -8.75 -14.97
CA ILE A 105 4.40 -7.35 -15.36
C ILE A 105 5.87 -7.05 -15.61
N MET A 106 6.75 -7.42 -14.69
CA MET A 106 8.17 -7.05 -14.71
C MET A 106 9.03 -7.98 -15.56
N GLY A 107 8.54 -9.18 -15.88
CA GLY A 107 9.33 -10.19 -16.58
C GLY A 107 10.53 -10.71 -15.78
N LYS A 108 10.55 -10.47 -14.46
CA LYS A 108 11.65 -10.80 -13.54
C LYS A 108 11.10 -11.42 -12.26
N GLU A 109 11.84 -12.34 -11.67
CA GLU A 109 11.51 -12.90 -10.35
C GLU A 109 11.76 -11.85 -9.27
N PRO A 110 10.76 -11.53 -8.43
CA PRO A 110 10.96 -10.63 -7.31
C PRO A 110 11.94 -11.22 -6.29
N SER A 111 12.77 -10.37 -5.69
CA SER A 111 13.68 -10.77 -4.63
C SER A 111 12.92 -11.21 -3.38
N ARG A 112 13.35 -12.33 -2.77
CA ARG A 112 12.80 -12.90 -1.54
C ARG A 112 13.70 -12.70 -0.32
N ASN A 113 14.76 -11.90 -0.46
CA ASN A 113 15.79 -11.75 0.56
C ASN A 113 15.36 -10.88 1.75
N LEU A 114 14.22 -10.21 1.65
CA LEU A 114 13.70 -9.33 2.69
C LEU A 114 12.38 -9.85 3.22
N ASN A 115 12.16 -9.69 4.53
CA ASN A 115 10.85 -9.92 5.12
C ASN A 115 9.93 -8.75 4.74
N PRO A 116 8.87 -8.96 3.96
CA PRO A 116 8.01 -7.89 3.48
C PRO A 116 7.28 -7.13 4.60
N ASP A 117 7.12 -7.72 5.78
CA ASP A 117 6.44 -7.10 6.92
C ASP A 117 7.38 -6.17 7.72
N GLU A 118 8.71 -6.39 7.64
CA GLU A 118 9.72 -5.68 8.43
C GLU A 118 10.47 -4.59 7.64
N CYS A 119 10.39 -4.62 6.31
CA CYS A 119 11.15 -3.71 5.44
C CYS A 119 10.99 -2.24 5.82
N VAL A 120 9.76 -1.80 6.10
CA VAL A 120 9.47 -0.40 6.45
C VAL A 120 10.11 -0.03 7.78
N ALA A 121 10.00 -0.91 8.79
CA ALA A 121 10.59 -0.67 10.11
C ALA A 121 12.12 -0.62 10.05
N LEU A 122 12.73 -1.52 9.27
CA LEU A 122 14.18 -1.54 9.06
C LEU A 122 14.66 -0.26 8.35
N GLY A 123 13.96 0.17 7.30
CA GLY A 123 14.25 1.42 6.60
C GLY A 123 14.12 2.64 7.51
N ALA A 124 13.06 2.70 8.32
CA ALA A 124 12.86 3.76 9.30
C ALA A 124 13.98 3.77 10.36
N ALA A 125 14.43 2.61 10.82
CA ALA A 125 15.54 2.51 11.78
C ALA A 125 16.86 3.03 11.19
N VAL A 126 17.16 2.72 9.92
CA VAL A 126 18.34 3.25 9.22
C VAL A 126 18.27 4.77 9.12
N GLN A 127 17.12 5.31 8.68
CA GLN A 127 16.93 6.76 8.57
C GLN A 127 16.99 7.46 9.92
N GLY A 128 16.37 6.89 10.96
CA GLY A 128 16.44 7.39 12.34
C GLY A 128 17.88 7.40 12.88
N GLY A 129 18.64 6.34 12.63
CA GLY A 129 20.06 6.25 13.00
C GLY A 129 20.92 7.31 12.30
N LYS A 130 20.60 7.61 11.02
CA LYS A 130 21.28 8.68 10.26
C LYS A 130 20.97 10.06 10.84
N LEU A 131 19.70 10.38 11.07
CA LEU A 131 19.28 11.67 11.66
C LEU A 131 19.81 11.85 13.08
N GLY A 132 19.92 10.77 13.85
CA GLY A 132 20.48 10.78 15.20
C GLY A 132 22.01 10.73 15.28
N ASN A 133 22.72 10.73 14.13
CA ASN A 133 24.18 10.55 14.06
C ASN A 133 24.69 9.30 14.77
N GLN A 134 23.91 8.22 14.79
CA GLN A 134 24.22 6.95 15.46
C GLN A 134 24.88 5.93 14.53
N LEU A 135 24.91 6.19 13.23
CA LEU A 135 25.53 5.29 12.25
C LEU A 135 27.04 5.49 12.23
N LYS A 136 27.77 4.38 12.06
CA LYS A 136 29.23 4.44 11.90
C LYS A 136 29.56 5.18 10.58
N PRO A 137 30.42 6.21 10.63
CA PRO A 137 30.90 6.89 9.41
C PRO A 137 31.51 5.88 8.42
N GLY A 138 31.20 6.02 7.11
CA GLY A 138 31.65 5.12 6.08
C GLY A 138 30.94 3.77 6.00
N SER A 139 29.88 3.56 6.80
CA SER A 139 29.01 2.40 6.63
C SER A 139 28.06 2.61 5.44
N ALA A 140 27.69 1.53 4.74
CA ALA A 140 26.74 1.61 3.62
C ALA A 140 25.43 2.33 4.02
N ALA A 141 24.96 2.13 5.27
CA ALA A 141 23.79 2.81 5.79
C ALA A 141 23.97 4.33 5.97
N SER A 142 25.19 4.79 6.30
CA SER A 142 25.48 6.24 6.45
C SER A 142 25.58 6.96 5.10
N GLU A 143 25.87 6.25 4.03
CA GLU A 143 26.03 6.77 2.67
C GLU A 143 24.70 6.86 1.90
N ILE A 144 23.61 6.23 2.41
CA ILE A 144 22.29 6.27 1.78
C ILE A 144 21.80 7.72 1.76
N ILE A 145 21.45 8.22 0.58
CA ILE A 145 20.76 9.49 0.38
C ILE A 145 19.29 9.17 0.08
N LEU A 146 18.38 9.65 0.94
CA LEU A 146 16.95 9.60 0.69
C LEU A 146 16.55 10.91 0.00
N MET A 147 16.01 10.78 -1.19
CA MET A 147 15.43 11.90 -1.96
C MET A 147 13.96 11.59 -2.20
N ASP A 148 13.08 12.35 -1.58
CA ASP A 148 11.65 12.23 -1.76
C ASP A 148 11.12 13.21 -2.80
N VAL A 149 9.95 12.93 -3.33
CA VAL A 149 9.22 13.80 -4.24
C VAL A 149 7.79 14.01 -3.76
N THR A 150 7.17 15.11 -4.19
CA THR A 150 5.75 15.36 -3.93
C THR A 150 4.91 14.35 -4.75
N PRO A 151 4.01 13.56 -4.12
CA PRO A 151 3.19 12.58 -4.85
C PRO A 151 2.06 13.25 -5.66
N LEU A 152 1.67 14.46 -5.26
CA LEU A 152 0.61 15.25 -5.88
C LEU A 152 1.10 16.69 -6.04
N SER A 153 0.53 17.40 -7.04
CA SER A 153 0.73 18.84 -7.15
C SER A 153 0.06 19.56 -5.98
N LEU A 154 0.75 20.53 -5.39
CA LEU A 154 0.23 21.38 -4.34
C LEU A 154 -0.24 22.70 -4.96
N SER A 155 -1.46 23.08 -4.65
CA SER A 155 -2.11 24.29 -5.20
C SER A 155 -2.80 25.05 -4.10
N ILE A 156 -3.00 26.35 -4.32
CA ILE A 156 -3.87 27.18 -3.50
C ILE A 156 -5.07 27.62 -4.32
N GLU A 157 -6.21 27.77 -3.66
CA GLU A 157 -7.38 28.37 -4.27
C GLU A 157 -7.21 29.89 -4.28
N THR A 158 -7.43 30.51 -5.44
CA THR A 158 -7.36 31.96 -5.64
C THR A 158 -8.75 32.54 -5.86
N VAL A 159 -8.85 33.86 -5.97
CA VAL A 159 -10.11 34.57 -6.22
C VAL A 159 -10.82 33.97 -7.44
N GLY A 160 -12.12 33.70 -7.29
CA GLY A 160 -12.94 33.09 -8.34
C GLY A 160 -12.91 31.55 -8.36
N GLY A 161 -12.36 30.88 -7.33
CA GLY A 161 -12.33 29.43 -7.23
C GLY A 161 -11.31 28.77 -8.18
N ILE A 162 -10.32 29.54 -8.65
CA ILE A 162 -9.26 29.03 -9.53
C ILE A 162 -8.15 28.42 -8.69
N SER A 163 -7.79 27.17 -8.98
CA SER A 163 -6.65 26.50 -8.36
C SER A 163 -5.35 26.95 -9.02
N SER A 164 -4.51 27.70 -8.29
CA SER A 164 -3.17 28.09 -8.73
C SER A 164 -2.15 27.11 -8.17
N ARG A 165 -1.41 26.47 -9.06
CA ARG A 165 -0.44 25.42 -8.71
C ARG A 165 0.86 26.05 -8.26
N LEU A 166 1.33 25.67 -7.05
CA LEU A 166 2.58 26.16 -6.46
C LEU A 166 3.73 25.18 -6.67
N ILE A 167 3.47 23.89 -6.42
CA ILE A 167 4.48 22.84 -6.54
C ILE A 167 3.91 21.75 -7.41
N GLU A 168 4.64 21.41 -8.45
CA GLU A 168 4.26 20.33 -9.36
C GLU A 168 4.46 18.96 -8.70
N ARG A 169 3.62 18.00 -9.10
CA ARG A 169 3.83 16.58 -8.79
C ARG A 169 5.23 16.15 -9.26
N ASN A 170 5.85 15.24 -8.51
CA ASN A 170 7.21 14.74 -8.72
C ASN A 170 8.33 15.78 -8.54
N THR A 171 8.04 16.90 -7.88
CA THR A 171 9.09 17.85 -7.46
C THR A 171 9.86 17.28 -6.27
N THR A 172 11.19 17.29 -6.36
CA THR A 172 12.08 16.82 -5.28
C THR A 172 11.95 17.70 -4.06
N ILE A 173 11.89 17.11 -2.86
CA ILE A 173 11.84 17.82 -1.59
C ILE A 173 13.15 17.65 -0.80
N PRO A 174 13.58 18.67 0.00
CA PRO A 174 12.87 19.91 0.28
C PRO A 174 12.92 20.91 -0.89
N THR A 175 11.80 21.54 -1.20
CA THR A 175 11.70 22.61 -2.20
C THR A 175 10.91 23.78 -1.61
N PRO A 176 11.54 24.94 -1.39
CA PRO A 176 10.81 26.13 -1.05
C PRO A 176 10.14 26.73 -2.30
N GLN A 177 8.88 27.06 -2.18
CA GLN A 177 8.16 27.80 -3.21
C GLN A 177 7.42 28.96 -2.55
N SER A 178 7.58 30.16 -3.10
CA SER A 178 6.83 31.35 -2.70
C SER A 178 6.25 32.05 -3.93
N ASP A 179 5.04 32.53 -3.80
CA ASP A 179 4.38 33.31 -4.83
C ASP A 179 3.63 34.47 -4.18
N ILE A 180 3.41 35.56 -4.94
CA ILE A 180 2.73 36.72 -4.44
C ILE A 180 1.35 36.77 -5.08
N TYR A 181 0.31 36.66 -4.23
CA TYR A 181 -1.08 36.78 -4.66
C TYR A 181 -1.65 38.12 -4.18
N ASN A 182 -2.01 39.00 -5.10
CA ASN A 182 -2.66 40.25 -4.79
C ASN A 182 -4.16 40.04 -4.53
N GLY A 183 -4.65 40.49 -3.37
CA GLY A 183 -6.08 40.60 -3.10
C GLY A 183 -6.75 39.49 -2.28
N TRP A 184 -6.00 38.63 -1.57
CA TRP A 184 -6.60 37.66 -0.64
C TRP A 184 -6.70 38.23 0.78
N GLN A 185 -7.94 38.39 1.27
CA GLN A 185 -8.21 38.38 2.70
C GLN A 185 -8.47 36.92 3.08
N PHE A 186 -7.57 36.31 3.87
CA PHE A 186 -7.87 35.02 4.49
C PHE A 186 -9.07 35.19 5.41
N PRO A 187 -10.14 34.41 5.29
CA PRO A 187 -11.12 34.34 6.37
C PRO A 187 -10.35 33.80 7.59
N ASP A 188 -10.52 34.48 8.73
CA ASP A 188 -9.94 34.06 10.01
C ASP A 188 -10.24 32.59 10.27
N ILE A 189 -9.23 31.74 10.14
CA ILE A 189 -9.30 30.35 10.60
C ILE A 189 -8.89 30.42 12.08
N CYS A 190 -9.91 30.47 12.95
CA CYS A 190 -9.76 30.17 14.37
C CYS A 190 -9.65 28.67 14.61
#